data_549bb98f8f4b5a6d74706a64e21b947c
#
_entry.id   549bb98f8f4b5a6d74706a64e21b947c
#
_cell.length_a   1.000
_cell.length_b   1.000
_cell.length_c   1.000
_cell.angle_alpha   90.00
_cell.angle_beta   90.00
_cell.angle_gamma   90.00
#
_symmetry.space_group_name_H-M   'P 1'
#
loop_
_entity.id
_entity.type
_entity.pdbx_description
1 polymer ?
#
loop_
_entity_poly.entity_id
_entity_poly.type
_entity_poly.pdbx_seq_one_letter_code
_entity_poly.pdbx_strand_id
1 'polypeptide(L)'
;MDLAQFREYCLSKSRATESTPFGPDVLVFKVGGKIFALAALDEMPARVNLKCDPDWALELRDRYEQVTPGYHMNKRHWNTVEIETGIPDAEVRKMVDDSYNLVVRTLPKSTAKVAARSRRNSTAVRRGRR
;
A
#
# COMPACT_ATOMS: atom_id res chain seq x y z
N MET A 1 6.97 1.27 12.17
CA MET A 1 6.44 0.01 11.59
C MET A 1 7.57 -0.71 10.90
N ASP A 2 7.75 -1.98 11.15
CA ASP A 2 8.76 -2.76 10.44
C ASP A 2 8.15 -3.47 9.23
N LEU A 3 9.02 -4.13 8.44
CA LEU A 3 8.56 -4.79 7.21
C LEU A 3 7.58 -5.94 7.49
N ALA A 4 7.77 -6.66 8.59
CA ALA A 4 6.86 -7.76 8.93
C ALA A 4 5.46 -7.22 9.24
N GLN A 5 5.39 -6.13 9.98
CA GLN A 5 4.12 -5.47 10.28
C GLN A 5 3.48 -4.89 9.02
N PHE A 6 4.28 -4.31 8.16
CA PHE A 6 3.78 -3.77 6.88
C PHE A 6 3.20 -4.89 6.02
N ARG A 7 3.93 -5.99 5.91
CA ARG A 7 3.49 -7.16 5.14
C ARG A 7 2.16 -7.68 5.68
N GLU A 8 2.08 -7.84 7.00
CA GLU A 8 0.88 -8.33 7.64
C GLU A 8 -0.31 -7.42 7.35
N TYR A 9 -0.09 -6.11 7.41
CA TYR A 9 -1.18 -5.17 7.14
C TYR A 9 -1.63 -5.21 5.69
N CYS A 10 -0.70 -5.27 4.74
CA CYS A 10 -1.05 -5.40 3.32
C CYS A 10 -1.86 -6.67 3.06
N LEU A 11 -1.45 -7.78 3.66
CA LEU A 11 -2.14 -9.05 3.46
C LEU A 11 -3.49 -9.12 4.18
N SER A 12 -3.73 -8.21 5.11
CA SER A 12 -5.04 -8.12 5.77
C SER A 12 -6.10 -7.53 4.84
N LYS A 13 -5.70 -6.92 3.73
CA LYS A 13 -6.65 -6.37 2.77
C LYS A 13 -7.32 -7.49 2.00
N SER A 14 -8.60 -7.28 1.69
CA SER A 14 -9.41 -8.28 1.00
C SER A 14 -8.80 -8.69 -0.32
N ARG A 15 -8.61 -9.98 -0.53
CA ARG A 15 -8.10 -10.55 -1.77
C ARG A 15 -6.68 -10.11 -2.12
N ALA A 16 -5.95 -9.60 -1.15
CA ALA A 16 -4.55 -9.23 -1.37
C ALA A 16 -3.68 -10.48 -1.47
N THR A 17 -2.74 -10.45 -2.40
CA THR A 17 -1.76 -11.53 -2.57
C THR A 17 -0.37 -10.93 -2.59
N GLU A 18 0.64 -11.76 -2.34
CA GLU A 18 2.04 -11.34 -2.38
C GLU A 18 2.84 -12.23 -3.32
N SER A 19 3.89 -11.67 -3.91
CA SER A 19 4.76 -12.42 -4.80
C SER A 19 6.06 -11.65 -4.99
N THR A 20 7.04 -12.29 -5.65
CA THR A 20 8.32 -11.64 -5.96
C THR A 20 8.61 -11.74 -7.45
N PRO A 21 7.77 -11.13 -8.31
CA PRO A 21 7.92 -11.27 -9.77
C PRO A 21 9.15 -10.57 -10.32
N PHE A 22 9.75 -9.65 -9.55
CA PHE A 22 10.92 -8.90 -9.97
C PHE A 22 12.20 -9.38 -9.29
N GLY A 23 12.18 -10.58 -8.70
CA GLY A 23 13.33 -11.13 -8.01
C GLY A 23 13.14 -11.18 -6.51
N PRO A 24 14.09 -11.80 -5.78
CA PRO A 24 13.91 -12.08 -4.35
C PRO A 24 13.95 -10.84 -3.45
N ASP A 25 14.43 -9.70 -3.97
CA ASP A 25 14.63 -8.53 -3.13
C ASP A 25 13.44 -7.55 -3.15
N VAL A 26 12.40 -7.83 -3.93
CA VAL A 26 11.23 -6.94 -4.01
C VAL A 26 9.96 -7.76 -3.80
N LEU A 27 9.29 -7.50 -2.69
CA LEU A 27 8.02 -8.13 -2.39
C LEU A 27 6.89 -7.25 -2.93
N VAL A 28 5.98 -7.86 -3.68
CA VAL A 28 4.90 -7.14 -4.36
C VAL A 28 3.55 -7.61 -3.83
N PHE A 29 2.66 -6.65 -3.56
CA PHE A 29 1.31 -6.94 -3.10
C PHE A 29 0.31 -6.50 -4.17
N LYS A 30 -0.60 -7.40 -4.53
CA LYS A 30 -1.57 -7.16 -5.59
C LYS A 30 -3.00 -7.40 -5.12
N VAL A 31 -3.92 -6.74 -5.79
CA VAL A 31 -5.34 -7.04 -5.69
C VAL A 31 -5.91 -7.03 -7.11
N GLY A 32 -6.63 -8.09 -7.47
CA GLY A 32 -7.18 -8.21 -8.83
C GLY A 32 -6.09 -8.19 -9.89
N GLY A 33 -4.91 -8.70 -9.59
CA GLY A 33 -3.79 -8.74 -10.51
C GLY A 33 -3.02 -7.44 -10.66
N LYS A 34 -3.40 -6.38 -9.93
CA LYS A 34 -2.73 -5.07 -10.01
C LYS A 34 -1.99 -4.76 -8.72
N ILE A 35 -0.82 -4.14 -8.85
CA ILE A 35 0.06 -3.83 -7.71
C ILE A 35 -0.50 -2.65 -6.93
N PHE A 36 -0.59 -2.80 -5.59
CA PHE A 36 -0.92 -1.67 -4.72
C PHE A 36 0.20 -1.36 -3.73
N ALA A 37 1.18 -2.23 -3.57
CA ALA A 37 2.32 -1.97 -2.67
C ALA A 37 3.51 -2.78 -3.11
N LEU A 38 4.72 -2.20 -2.90
CA LEU A 38 5.97 -2.91 -3.11
C LEU A 38 6.86 -2.64 -1.91
N ALA A 39 7.64 -3.64 -1.49
CA ALA A 39 8.58 -3.49 -0.38
C ALA A 39 9.95 -3.96 -0.82
N ALA A 40 10.94 -3.09 -0.64
CA ALA A 40 12.34 -3.45 -0.90
C ALA A 40 12.85 -4.21 0.33
N LEU A 41 13.24 -5.45 0.13
CA LEU A 41 13.63 -6.34 1.24
C LEU A 41 15.09 -6.19 1.64
N ASP A 42 15.91 -5.56 0.79
CA ASP A 42 17.34 -5.43 1.00
C ASP A 42 17.79 -4.01 1.37
N GLU A 43 16.84 -3.15 1.75
CA GLU A 43 17.18 -1.75 2.08
C GLU A 43 16.99 -1.45 3.56
N MET A 44 17.88 -0.61 4.07
CA MET A 44 17.84 -0.12 5.43
C MET A 44 18.05 1.40 5.39
N PRO A 45 17.15 2.19 5.96
CA PRO A 45 15.90 1.77 6.59
C PRO A 45 14.90 1.23 5.57
N ALA A 46 13.90 0.51 6.07
CA ALA A 46 12.91 -0.14 5.22
C ALA A 46 12.14 0.88 4.38
N ARG A 47 12.03 0.62 3.10
CA ARG A 47 11.32 1.48 2.16
C ARG A 47 10.27 0.69 1.40
N VAL A 48 9.13 1.34 1.23
CA VAL A 48 8.01 0.75 0.48
C VAL A 48 7.53 1.75 -0.55
N ASN A 49 6.85 1.27 -1.59
CA ASN A 49 6.21 2.13 -2.58
C ASN A 49 4.71 1.93 -2.51
N LEU A 50 3.98 3.05 -2.47
CA LEU A 50 2.53 3.05 -2.36
C LEU A 50 1.94 4.03 -3.36
N LYS A 51 0.83 3.63 -3.99
CA LYS A 51 0.15 4.47 -4.95
C LYS A 51 -0.64 5.56 -4.23
N CYS A 52 -0.73 6.73 -4.85
CA CYS A 52 -1.36 7.87 -4.21
C CYS A 52 -1.97 8.80 -5.25
N ASP A 53 -3.06 9.47 -4.89
CA ASP A 53 -3.59 10.56 -5.68
C ASP A 53 -2.50 11.63 -5.84
N PRO A 54 -2.30 12.19 -7.05
CA PRO A 54 -1.17 13.11 -7.29
C PRO A 54 -1.10 14.31 -6.34
N ASP A 55 -2.23 14.93 -6.04
CA ASP A 55 -2.23 16.09 -5.15
C ASP A 55 -1.89 15.68 -3.72
N TRP A 56 -2.43 14.56 -3.27
CA TRP A 56 -2.15 14.04 -1.94
C TRP A 56 -0.70 13.54 -1.83
N ALA A 57 -0.16 13.00 -2.94
CA ALA A 57 1.23 12.59 -2.98
C ALA A 57 2.16 13.77 -2.69
N LEU A 58 1.90 14.91 -3.31
CA LEU A 58 2.68 16.12 -3.06
C LEU A 58 2.53 16.60 -1.61
N GLU A 59 1.33 16.55 -1.09
CA GLU A 59 1.06 16.92 0.30
C GLU A 59 1.86 16.07 1.27
N LEU A 60 1.89 14.75 1.05
CA LEU A 60 2.62 13.84 1.92
C LEU A 60 4.13 14.08 1.85
N ARG A 61 4.66 14.37 0.64
CA ARG A 61 6.09 14.67 0.48
C ARG A 61 6.47 15.95 1.21
N ASP A 62 5.56 16.91 1.24
CA ASP A 62 5.78 18.16 1.93
C ASP A 62 5.69 17.99 3.44
N ARG A 63 4.79 17.11 3.88
CA ARG A 63 4.55 16.90 5.31
C ARG A 63 5.61 16.02 5.98
N TYR A 64 6.12 15.02 5.26
CA TYR A 64 7.07 14.06 5.83
C TYR A 64 8.32 13.95 4.97
N GLU A 65 9.48 14.20 5.58
CA GLU A 65 10.75 14.02 4.84
C GLU A 65 10.98 12.54 4.47
N GLN A 66 10.32 11.61 5.16
CA GLN A 66 10.40 10.18 4.88
C GLN A 66 9.65 9.79 3.61
N VAL A 67 8.82 10.70 3.05
CA VAL A 67 8.06 10.43 1.83
C VAL A 67 8.71 11.16 0.67
N THR A 68 9.07 10.39 -0.37
CA THR A 68 9.74 10.93 -1.56
C THR A 68 9.03 10.41 -2.81
N PRO A 69 9.28 11.01 -4.00
CA PRO A 69 8.69 10.48 -5.23
C PRO A 69 9.09 9.02 -5.45
N GLY A 70 8.16 8.23 -5.99
CA GLY A 70 8.37 6.80 -6.16
C GLY A 70 9.59 6.47 -7.01
N TYR A 71 10.55 5.77 -6.41
CA TYR A 71 11.77 5.38 -7.07
C TYR A 71 11.47 4.28 -8.10
N HIS A 72 11.90 4.48 -9.33
CA HIS A 72 11.61 3.56 -10.45
C HIS A 72 10.11 3.39 -10.75
N MET A 73 9.28 4.32 -10.27
CA MET A 73 7.83 4.27 -10.47
C MET A 73 7.38 5.56 -11.15
N ASN A 74 6.10 5.61 -11.53
CA ASN A 74 5.48 6.86 -11.99
C ASN A 74 5.40 7.80 -10.79
N LYS A 75 6.21 8.86 -10.81
CA LYS A 75 6.36 9.74 -9.65
C LYS A 75 5.15 10.62 -9.37
N ARG A 76 4.22 10.71 -10.29
CA ARG A 76 2.97 11.43 -10.07
C ARG A 76 2.03 10.63 -9.16
N HIS A 77 2.05 9.31 -9.32
CA HIS A 77 1.08 8.42 -8.69
C HIS A 77 1.68 7.53 -7.61
N TRP A 78 2.98 7.57 -7.40
CA TRP A 78 3.65 6.68 -6.44
C TRP A 78 4.59 7.46 -5.55
N ASN A 79 4.56 7.12 -4.26
CA ASN A 79 5.52 7.62 -3.28
C ASN A 79 6.35 6.47 -2.75
N THR A 80 7.61 6.78 -2.43
CA THR A 80 8.48 5.89 -1.66
C THR A 80 8.42 6.38 -0.21
N VAL A 81 8.19 5.47 0.72
CA VAL A 81 7.99 5.80 2.12
C VAL A 81 8.94 5.01 2.99
N GLU A 82 9.72 5.70 3.84
CA GLU A 82 10.51 5.05 4.88
C GLU A 82 9.61 4.81 6.07
N ILE A 83 9.33 3.56 6.37
CA ILE A 83 8.30 3.21 7.34
C ILE A 83 8.82 3.04 8.77
N GLU A 84 10.16 3.08 8.96
CA GLU A 84 10.77 2.85 10.27
C GLU A 84 11.33 4.12 10.92
N THR A 85 11.29 5.26 10.25
CA THR A 85 12.07 6.43 10.66
C THR A 85 11.24 7.62 11.11
N GLY A 86 10.04 7.39 11.60
CA GLY A 86 9.31 8.46 12.27
C GLY A 86 7.88 8.69 11.89
N ILE A 87 7.41 8.17 10.77
CA ILE A 87 6.01 8.31 10.42
C ILE A 87 5.18 7.42 11.35
N PRO A 88 4.12 7.95 11.97
CA PRO A 88 3.26 7.13 12.83
C PRO A 88 2.69 5.94 12.07
N ASP A 89 2.61 4.79 12.73
CA ASP A 89 2.08 3.57 12.12
C ASP A 89 0.68 3.78 11.56
N ALA A 90 -0.15 4.56 12.25
CA ALA A 90 -1.50 4.85 11.77
C ALA A 90 -1.48 5.56 10.41
N GLU A 91 -0.51 6.43 10.20
CA GLU A 91 -0.38 7.15 8.92
C GLU A 91 0.10 6.21 7.82
N VAL A 92 1.03 5.31 8.13
CA VAL A 92 1.47 4.31 7.15
C VAL A 92 0.28 3.42 6.76
N ARG A 93 -0.50 2.98 7.73
CA ARG A 93 -1.68 2.16 7.44
C ARG A 93 -2.68 2.90 6.56
N LYS A 94 -2.86 4.20 6.81
CA LYS A 94 -3.73 5.01 5.97
C LYS A 94 -3.21 5.10 4.54
N MET A 95 -1.90 5.24 4.38
CA MET A 95 -1.28 5.26 3.05
C MET A 95 -1.50 3.93 2.31
N VAL A 96 -1.43 2.82 3.02
CA VAL A 96 -1.74 1.50 2.45
C VAL A 96 -3.21 1.43 2.04
N ASP A 97 -4.10 1.87 2.92
CA ASP A 97 -5.54 1.87 2.64
C ASP A 97 -5.85 2.68 1.38
N ASP A 98 -5.27 3.87 1.28
CA ASP A 98 -5.49 4.76 0.14
C ASP A 98 -4.98 4.12 -1.15
N SER A 99 -3.81 3.51 -1.11
CA SER A 99 -3.23 2.84 -2.27
C SER A 99 -4.10 1.66 -2.72
N TYR A 100 -4.50 0.84 -1.77
CA TYR A 100 -5.37 -0.31 -2.04
C TYR A 100 -6.69 0.16 -2.68
N ASN A 101 -7.31 1.17 -2.10
CA ASN A 101 -8.59 1.66 -2.59
C ASN A 101 -8.49 2.27 -3.99
N LEU A 102 -7.39 2.97 -4.28
CA LEU A 102 -7.17 3.52 -5.61
C LEU A 102 -7.08 2.40 -6.65
N VAL A 103 -6.37 1.33 -6.33
CA VAL A 103 -6.22 0.21 -7.26
C VAL A 103 -7.55 -0.51 -7.45
N VAL A 104 -8.29 -0.74 -6.37
CA VAL A 104 -9.59 -1.40 -6.46
C VAL A 104 -10.53 -0.63 -7.39
N ARG A 105 -10.49 0.70 -7.35
CA ARG A 105 -11.33 1.53 -8.22
C ARG A 105 -11.03 1.36 -9.71
N THR A 106 -9.82 0.90 -10.04
CA THR A 106 -9.44 0.70 -11.45
C THR A 106 -9.78 -0.70 -11.96
N LEU A 107 -10.26 -1.58 -11.10
CA LEU A 107 -10.55 -2.95 -11.50
C LEU A 107 -11.88 -3.04 -12.25
N PRO A 108 -12.06 -4.09 -13.08
CA PRO A 108 -13.37 -4.32 -13.71
C PRO A 108 -14.45 -4.39 -12.65
N LYS A 109 -15.65 -3.94 -13.00
CA LYS A 109 -16.76 -3.81 -12.08
C LYS A 109 -17.02 -5.07 -11.25
N SER A 110 -17.01 -6.23 -11.89
CA SER A 110 -17.26 -7.49 -11.19
C SER A 110 -16.18 -7.78 -10.16
N THR A 111 -14.91 -7.55 -10.51
CA THR A 111 -13.79 -7.76 -9.60
C THR A 111 -13.83 -6.78 -8.44
N ALA A 112 -14.10 -5.51 -8.73
CA ALA A 112 -14.20 -4.49 -7.69
C ALA A 112 -15.34 -4.80 -6.73
N LYS A 113 -16.46 -5.29 -7.24
CA LYS A 113 -17.59 -5.68 -6.41
C LYS A 113 -17.24 -6.81 -5.46
N VAL A 114 -16.54 -7.81 -5.95
CA VAL A 114 -16.12 -8.96 -5.13
C VAL A 114 -15.17 -8.49 -4.02
N ALA A 115 -14.19 -7.67 -4.37
CA ALA A 115 -13.24 -7.15 -3.38
C ALA A 115 -13.95 -6.31 -2.32
N ALA A 116 -14.87 -5.44 -2.75
CA ALA A 116 -15.62 -4.59 -1.83
C ALA A 116 -16.50 -5.42 -0.88
N ARG A 117 -17.13 -6.48 -1.39
CA ARG A 117 -17.96 -7.34 -0.58
C ARG A 117 -17.14 -8.07 0.48
N SER A 118 -15.99 -8.62 0.09
CA SER A 118 -15.11 -9.29 1.05
C SER A 118 -14.63 -8.33 2.13
N ARG A 119 -14.29 -7.10 1.73
CA ARG A 119 -13.82 -6.10 2.68
C ARG A 119 -14.92 -5.72 3.67
N ARG A 120 -16.18 -5.61 3.22
CA ARG A 120 -17.27 -5.32 4.12
C ARG A 120 -17.47 -6.42 5.15
N ASN A 121 -17.32 -7.67 4.73
CA ASN A 121 -17.43 -8.79 5.66
C ASN A 121 -16.33 -8.75 6.70
N SER A 122 -15.10 -8.47 6.27
CA SER A 122 -13.96 -8.32 7.18
C SER A 122 -14.20 -7.17 8.15
N THR A 123 -14.74 -6.07 7.67
CA THR A 123 -15.01 -4.91 8.50
C THR A 123 -16.06 -5.23 9.56
N ALA A 124 -17.09 -5.96 9.18
CA ALA A 124 -18.13 -6.36 10.12
C ALA A 124 -17.55 -7.21 11.24
N VAL A 125 -16.63 -8.11 10.91
CA VAL A 125 -15.98 -8.95 11.92
C VAL A 125 -15.12 -8.09 12.84
N ARG A 126 -14.39 -7.14 12.30
CA ARG A 126 -13.51 -6.32 13.09
C ARG A 126 -14.19 -5.18 13.80
N ARG A 127 -15.34 -4.78 13.38
CA ARG A 127 -16.04 -3.73 13.98
C ARG A 127 -15.32 -2.54 14.21
N GLY A 128 -15.84 -1.52 14.42
CA GLY A 128 -15.18 -0.30 14.78
C GLY A 128 -14.23 0.29 13.78
N ARG A 129 -14.05 -0.32 12.66
CA ARG A 129 -13.14 0.20 11.77
C ARG A 129 -13.84 1.08 10.87
N ARG A 130 -14.26 1.66 10.53
CA ARG A 130 -14.82 2.50 9.58
C ARG A 130 -14.92 3.83 10.05
#